data_e812335731bde2e2a883637848d47943
#
_entry.id   e812335731bde2e2a883637848d47943
#
_cell.length_a   1.000
_cell.length_b   1.000
_cell.length_c   1.000
_cell.angle_alpha   90.00
_cell.angle_beta   90.00
_cell.angle_gamma   90.00
#
_symmetry.space_group_name_H-M   'P 1'
#
loop_
_entity.id
_entity.type
_entity.pdbx_description
1 polymer ?
#
loop_
_entity_poly.entity_id
_entity_poly.type
_entity_poly.pdbx_seq_one_letter_code
_entity_poly.pdbx_strand_id
1 'polypeptide(L)'
;MIKIICIGKIKEKYLRLACDDYIKRVGKYTKIELIELPSCNDGDVKSCLAKEKNSILGQIKDRDNVVLLDVDGVSYSSSSFANFINDELTYSSNITFIIGSSNGFDYYIR
;
A
#
# COMPACT_ATOMS: atom_id res chain seq x y z
N MET A 1 1.62 -8.76 11.15
CA MET A 1 1.53 -8.97 9.69
C MET A 1 1.50 -7.63 8.98
N ILE A 2 2.23 -7.51 7.90
CA ILE A 2 2.23 -6.32 7.04
C ILE A 2 1.57 -6.68 5.72
N LYS A 3 0.58 -5.91 5.31
CA LYS A 3 -0.08 -6.05 4.02
C LYS A 3 0.20 -4.80 3.19
N ILE A 4 0.56 -4.98 1.94
CA ILE A 4 0.77 -3.89 0.98
C ILE A 4 -0.22 -4.07 -0.16
N ILE A 5 -1.07 -3.09 -0.36
CA ILE A 5 -2.04 -3.06 -1.47
C ILE A 5 -1.57 -2.00 -2.44
N CYS A 6 -1.32 -2.36 -3.69
CA CYS A 6 -0.93 -1.40 -4.71
C CYS A 6 -1.86 -1.49 -5.92
N ILE A 7 -2.08 -0.34 -6.55
CA ILE A 7 -2.85 -0.24 -7.78
C ILE A 7 -1.89 -0.31 -8.95
N GLY A 8 -2.04 -1.35 -9.76
CA GLY A 8 -1.16 -1.63 -10.88
C GLY A 8 -0.12 -2.69 -10.55
N LYS A 9 0.54 -3.18 -11.58
CA LYS A 9 1.60 -4.18 -11.46
C LYS A 9 2.95 -3.55 -11.71
N ILE A 10 3.97 -4.08 -11.05
CA ILE A 10 5.36 -3.69 -11.32
C ILE A 10 5.74 -4.25 -12.68
N LYS A 11 5.87 -3.37 -13.69
CA LYS A 11 6.14 -3.77 -15.08
C LYS A 11 7.61 -4.02 -15.35
N GLU A 12 8.49 -3.25 -14.69
CA GLU A 12 9.93 -3.37 -14.87
C GLU A 12 10.46 -4.60 -14.15
N LYS A 13 11.05 -5.52 -14.91
CA LYS A 13 11.54 -6.80 -14.38
C LYS A 13 12.55 -6.61 -13.25
N TYR A 14 13.47 -5.65 -13.40
CA TYR A 14 14.48 -5.40 -12.37
C TYR A 14 13.88 -4.85 -11.07
N LEU A 15 12.83 -4.01 -11.17
CA LEU A 15 12.12 -3.50 -9.99
C LEU A 15 11.35 -4.60 -9.30
N ARG A 16 10.73 -5.49 -10.06
CA ARG A 16 10.01 -6.62 -9.49
C ARG A 16 10.95 -7.56 -8.74
N LEU A 17 12.11 -7.85 -9.32
CA LEU A 17 13.11 -8.69 -8.64
C LEU A 17 13.60 -8.04 -7.36
N ALA A 18 13.83 -6.72 -7.36
CA ALA A 18 14.24 -5.99 -6.16
C ALA A 18 13.16 -6.03 -5.08
N CYS A 19 11.89 -5.82 -5.45
CA CYS A 19 10.77 -5.89 -4.51
C CYS A 19 10.62 -7.30 -3.94
N ASP A 20 10.72 -8.32 -4.76
CA ASP A 20 10.62 -9.72 -4.31
C ASP A 20 11.73 -10.04 -3.31
N ASP A 21 12.94 -9.54 -3.54
CA ASP A 21 14.06 -9.73 -2.62
C ASP A 21 13.79 -9.06 -1.27
N TYR A 22 13.29 -7.81 -1.26
CA TYR A 22 12.94 -7.12 -0.01
C TYR A 22 11.81 -7.82 0.73
N ILE A 23 10.79 -8.29 0.03
CA ILE A 23 9.68 -9.03 0.61
C ILE A 23 10.20 -10.30 1.28
N LYS A 24 11.10 -11.00 0.63
CA LYS A 24 11.73 -12.21 1.18
C LYS A 24 12.52 -11.90 2.45
N ARG A 25 13.27 -10.80 2.46
CA ARG A 25 14.04 -10.38 3.64
C ARG A 25 13.15 -10.01 4.82
N VAL A 26 12.10 -9.24 4.56
CA VAL A 26 11.14 -8.82 5.58
C VAL A 26 10.38 -10.04 6.13
N GLY A 27 10.10 -11.01 5.28
CA GLY A 27 9.39 -12.23 5.66
C GLY A 27 10.09 -13.05 6.74
N LYS A 28 11.38 -12.82 7.00
CA LYS A 28 12.11 -13.45 8.11
C LYS A 28 11.73 -12.87 9.47
N TYR A 29 11.17 -11.67 9.50
CA TYR A 29 10.84 -10.94 10.73
C TYR A 29 9.35 -10.85 10.98
N THR A 30 8.56 -10.75 9.94
CA THR A 30 7.10 -10.66 10.03
C THR A 30 6.48 -11.21 8.76
N LYS A 31 5.23 -11.65 8.85
CA LYS A 31 4.47 -12.06 7.66
C LYS A 31 4.15 -10.82 6.83
N ILE A 32 4.47 -10.86 5.55
CA ILE A 32 4.21 -9.78 4.60
C ILE A 32 3.48 -10.32 3.38
N GLU A 33 2.46 -9.58 2.94
CA GLU A 33 1.63 -9.94 1.79
C GLU A 33 1.54 -8.75 0.86
N LEU A 34 1.77 -8.98 -0.44
CA LEU A 34 1.62 -7.97 -1.49
C LEU A 34 0.40 -8.31 -2.34
N ILE A 35 -0.53 -7.37 -2.44
CA ILE A 35 -1.73 -7.48 -3.27
C ILE A 35 -1.65 -6.43 -4.37
N GLU A 36 -1.61 -6.88 -5.62
CA GLU A 36 -1.62 -6.02 -6.79
C GLU A 36 -3.03 -5.97 -7.38
N LEU A 37 -3.64 -4.79 -7.39
CA LEU A 37 -4.97 -4.58 -7.95
C LEU A 37 -4.85 -3.95 -9.34
N PRO A 38 -5.76 -4.25 -10.27
CA PRO A 38 -5.70 -3.67 -11.61
C PRO A 38 -5.90 -2.16 -11.58
N SER A 39 -5.08 -1.44 -12.36
CA SER A 39 -5.27 -0.02 -12.56
C SER A 39 -6.38 0.21 -13.59
N CYS A 40 -7.11 1.31 -13.42
CA CYS A 40 -8.14 1.72 -14.36
C CYS A 40 -7.50 2.55 -15.48
N ASN A 41 -7.88 2.26 -16.73
CA ASN A 41 -7.38 2.97 -17.92
C ASN A 41 -8.48 3.76 -18.64
N ASP A 42 -9.62 3.98 -17.98
CA ASP A 42 -10.69 4.81 -18.53
C ASP A 42 -10.22 6.27 -18.61
N GLY A 43 -10.75 7.04 -19.58
CA GLY A 43 -10.34 8.41 -19.80
C GLY A 43 -10.72 9.40 -18.70
N ASP A 44 -11.64 9.04 -17.82
CA ASP A 44 -12.10 9.91 -16.73
C ASP A 44 -11.38 9.55 -15.42
N VAL A 45 -10.56 10.47 -14.94
CA VAL A 45 -9.77 10.30 -13.71
C VAL A 45 -10.66 10.05 -12.50
N LYS A 46 -11.76 10.79 -12.35
CA LYS A 46 -12.67 10.60 -11.20
C LYS A 46 -13.29 9.22 -11.18
N SER A 47 -13.72 8.74 -12.35
CA SER A 47 -14.31 7.42 -12.50
C SER A 47 -13.29 6.32 -12.16
N CYS A 48 -12.06 6.47 -12.64
CA CYS A 48 -10.97 5.54 -12.34
C CYS A 48 -10.65 5.51 -10.85
N LEU A 49 -10.51 6.67 -10.21
CA LEU A 49 -10.23 6.75 -8.78
C LEU A 49 -11.34 6.11 -7.95
N ALA A 50 -12.61 6.30 -8.35
CA ALA A 50 -13.74 5.67 -7.67
C ALA A 50 -13.70 4.15 -7.77
N LYS A 51 -13.40 3.60 -8.95
CA LYS A 51 -13.26 2.15 -9.15
C LYS A 51 -12.08 1.60 -8.34
N GLU A 52 -10.95 2.29 -8.34
CA GLU A 52 -9.77 1.90 -7.58
C GLU A 52 -10.06 1.94 -6.08
N LYS A 53 -10.77 2.95 -5.61
CA LYS A 53 -11.21 3.05 -4.22
C LYS A 53 -12.04 1.82 -3.82
N ASN A 54 -13.01 1.43 -4.63
CA ASN A 54 -13.86 0.28 -4.33
C ASN A 54 -13.06 -1.01 -4.29
N SER A 55 -12.09 -1.18 -5.20
CA SER A 55 -11.18 -2.34 -5.18
C SER A 55 -10.34 -2.38 -3.91
N ILE A 56 -9.81 -1.23 -3.48
CA ILE A 56 -9.03 -1.12 -2.24
C ILE A 56 -9.89 -1.46 -1.04
N LEU A 57 -11.07 -0.87 -0.94
CA LEU A 57 -11.98 -1.09 0.20
C LEU A 57 -12.41 -2.55 0.32
N GLY A 58 -12.50 -3.26 -0.81
CA GLY A 58 -12.80 -4.68 -0.81
C GLY A 58 -11.71 -5.56 -0.19
N GLN A 59 -10.48 -5.04 -0.06
CA GLN A 59 -9.35 -5.75 0.54
C GLN A 59 -9.09 -5.35 2.00
N ILE A 60 -9.78 -4.33 2.51
CA ILE A 60 -9.59 -3.82 3.85
C ILE A 60 -10.64 -4.43 4.77
N LYS A 61 -10.19 -4.91 5.94
CA LYS A 61 -11.06 -5.40 7.01
C LYS A 61 -11.21 -4.34 8.09
N ASP A 62 -12.27 -4.40 8.87
CA ASP A 62 -12.57 -3.42 9.92
C ASP A 62 -11.45 -3.26 10.95
N ARG A 63 -10.65 -4.31 11.16
CA ARG A 63 -9.55 -4.32 12.14
C ARG A 63 -8.22 -3.89 11.57
N ASP A 64 -8.15 -3.59 10.27
CA ASP A 64 -6.88 -3.21 9.64
C ASP A 64 -6.48 -1.79 10.04
N ASN A 65 -5.21 -1.63 10.42
CA ASN A 65 -4.61 -0.33 10.62
C ASN A 65 -4.08 0.14 9.26
N VAL A 66 -4.77 1.09 8.65
CA VAL A 66 -4.54 1.50 7.26
C VAL A 66 -3.66 2.74 7.20
N VAL A 67 -2.61 2.67 6.37
CA VAL A 67 -1.70 3.79 6.12
C VAL A 67 -1.67 4.06 4.62
N LEU A 68 -2.08 5.25 4.21
CA LEU A 68 -2.00 5.68 2.81
C LEU A 68 -0.64 6.29 2.54
N LEU A 69 0.04 5.82 1.49
CA LEU A 69 1.27 6.42 1.01
C LEU A 69 0.92 7.49 -0.02
N ASP A 70 0.60 8.68 0.48
CA ASP A 70 0.07 9.80 -0.29
C ASP A 70 1.15 10.87 -0.46
N VAL A 71 1.17 11.53 -1.61
CA VAL A 71 2.09 12.64 -1.88
C VAL A 71 1.88 13.82 -0.92
N ASP A 72 0.67 13.99 -0.41
CA ASP A 72 0.32 15.03 0.56
C ASP A 72 0.49 14.57 2.02
N GLY A 73 1.03 13.38 2.20
CA GLY A 73 1.27 12.83 3.53
C GLY A 73 2.51 13.40 4.21
N VAL A 74 2.73 12.95 5.44
CA VAL A 74 3.92 13.32 6.21
C VAL A 74 5.14 12.54 5.71
N SER A 75 6.25 13.23 5.49
CA SER A 75 7.49 12.59 5.05
C SER A 75 8.25 11.99 6.23
N TYR A 76 8.83 10.80 6.00
CA TYR A 76 9.63 10.09 7.01
C TYR A 76 11.00 9.75 6.46
N SER A 77 12.03 9.84 7.31
CA SER A 77 13.31 9.20 7.03
C SER A 77 13.17 7.68 7.21
N SER A 78 14.14 6.90 6.74
CA SER A 78 14.12 5.45 6.94
C SER A 78 14.05 5.07 8.42
N SER A 79 14.80 5.75 9.29
CA SER A 79 14.79 5.47 10.72
C SER A 79 13.49 5.90 11.39
N SER A 80 12.94 7.07 11.07
CA SER A 80 11.66 7.51 11.64
C SER A 80 10.49 6.66 11.13
N PHE A 81 10.55 6.17 9.89
CA PHE A 81 9.56 5.24 9.36
C PHE A 81 9.59 3.89 10.08
N ALA A 82 10.80 3.38 10.37
CA ALA A 82 10.96 2.16 11.15
C ALA A 82 10.37 2.30 12.55
N ASN A 83 10.59 3.45 13.21
CA ASN A 83 9.99 3.75 14.51
C ASN A 83 8.47 3.82 14.43
N PHE A 84 7.93 4.44 13.38
CA PHE A 84 6.49 4.50 13.14
C PHE A 84 5.88 3.10 13.05
N ILE A 85 6.49 2.21 12.24
CA ILE A 85 6.03 0.82 12.10
C ILE A 85 6.08 0.10 13.45
N ASN A 86 7.16 0.26 14.19
CA ASN A 86 7.32 -0.39 15.49
C ASN A 86 6.25 0.08 16.48
N ASP A 87 5.97 1.38 16.53
CA ASP A 87 4.94 1.94 17.40
C ASP A 87 3.55 1.42 17.02
N GLU A 88 3.23 1.39 15.72
CA GLU A 88 1.94 0.90 15.25
C GLU A 88 1.74 -0.58 15.53
N LEU A 89 2.79 -1.41 15.40
CA LEU A 89 2.73 -2.83 15.72
C LEU A 89 2.57 -3.10 17.21
N THR A 90 2.90 -2.13 18.07
CA THR A 90 2.66 -2.22 19.51
C THR A 90 1.17 -2.17 19.83
N TYR A 91 0.40 -1.40 19.07
CA TYR A 91 -1.04 -1.23 19.29
C TYR A 91 -1.90 -2.14 18.40
N SER A 92 -1.36 -2.58 17.29
CA SER A 92 -2.07 -3.43 16.34
C SER A 92 -1.13 -4.48 15.77
N SER A 93 -1.59 -5.72 15.69
CA SER A 93 -0.78 -6.81 15.12
C SER A 93 -0.64 -6.69 13.60
N ASN A 94 -1.45 -5.86 12.93
CA ASN A 94 -1.48 -5.76 11.48
C ASN A 94 -1.42 -4.30 11.02
N ILE A 95 -0.62 -4.05 9.99
CA ILE A 95 -0.57 -2.76 9.30
C ILE A 95 -0.83 -3.01 7.81
N THR A 96 -1.69 -2.21 7.20
CA THR A 96 -1.98 -2.26 5.77
C THR A 96 -1.52 -0.95 5.12
N PHE A 97 -0.52 -1.04 4.24
CA PHE A 97 -0.04 0.09 3.45
C PHE A 97 -0.74 0.09 2.09
N ILE A 98 -1.15 1.25 1.62
CA ILE A 98 -1.83 1.40 0.33
C ILE A 98 -1.03 2.35 -0.54
N ILE A 99 -0.69 1.87 -1.74
CA ILE A 99 -0.01 2.65 -2.78
C ILE A 99 -1.00 2.87 -3.91
N GLY A 100 -1.31 4.14 -4.21
CA GLY A 100 -2.24 4.49 -5.27
C GLY A 100 -1.65 4.39 -6.67
N SER A 101 -2.49 4.60 -7.68
CA SER A 101 -2.08 4.70 -9.07
C SER A 101 -1.37 6.05 -9.34
N SER A 102 -0.97 6.27 -10.60
CA SER A 102 -0.38 7.54 -11.02
C SER A 102 -1.32 8.74 -10.82
N ASN A 103 -2.62 8.50 -10.68
CA ASN A 103 -3.63 9.53 -10.40
C ASN A 103 -3.82 9.81 -8.91
N GLY A 104 -3.10 9.08 -8.03
CA GLY A 104 -3.22 9.21 -6.58
C GLY A 104 -4.42 8.47 -6.02
N PHE A 105 -5.13 9.08 -5.08
CA PHE A 105 -6.27 8.47 -4.39
C PHE A 105 -7.54 9.27 -4.60
N ASP A 106 -8.69 8.57 -4.53
CA ASP A 106 -10.00 9.21 -4.46
C ASP A 106 -10.10 10.02 -3.17
N TYR A 107 -10.76 11.18 -3.24
CA TYR A 107 -10.92 12.09 -2.10
C TYR A 107 -11.53 11.37 -0.88
N TYR A 108 -12.49 10.50 -1.11
CA TYR A 108 -13.21 9.84 -0.01
C TYR A 108 -12.43 8.72 0.69
N ILE A 109 -11.28 8.29 0.16
CA ILE A 109 -10.47 7.28 0.80
C ILE A 109 -9.42 7.88 1.75
N ARG A 110 -9.12 9.17 1.54
CA ARG A 110 -8.10 9.86 2.34
C ARG A 110 -8.49 10.01 3.80
#